data_dd66484b03ba1395e275ba6232a476ab
#
_entry.id   dd66484b03ba1395e275ba6232a476ab
#
_cell.length_a   1.000
_cell.length_b   1.000
_cell.length_c   1.000
_cell.angle_alpha   90.00
_cell.angle_beta   90.00
_cell.angle_gamma   90.00
#
_symmetry.space_group_name_H-M   'P 1'
#
loop_
_entity.id
_entity.type
_entity.pdbx_description
1 polymer ?
#
loop_
_entity_poly.entity_id
_entity_poly.type
_entity_poly.pdbx_seq_one_letter_code
_entity_poly.pdbx_strand_id
1 'polypeptide(L)'
;MQREKWCFIDSGYQDPAFNMAMDEALLYWHSEKLIPPVIRFYGWNPATLSVGYFQHVEKEINMEAVQRYGLGFVRRPTGGRGVLHDQELTYSVIVTEEHPEMPATVTEAYRVISEGILEGFKELGLDAYFAIPRTEKEKESLKNPRSSVCFDAPSWYELVVEGRKVAGSAQTRQKGVILQHGSILIDLDEDKLFDLFIYPNDRVRERMQRSFKNKAVAINDISDRTCTIDDARVAFKRGFEKGLNIELVPYELTDEELAFVHHLAKTKYASDDWNYKR
;
A
#
# COMPACT_ATOMS: atom_id res chain seq x y z
N MET A 1 30.08 9.14 -4.12
CA MET A 1 29.33 8.97 -5.38
C MET A 1 28.10 9.85 -5.32
N GLN A 2 27.69 10.43 -6.44
CA GLN A 2 26.43 11.18 -6.51
C GLN A 2 25.28 10.17 -6.43
N ARG A 3 24.27 10.46 -5.59
CA ARG A 3 23.07 9.61 -5.48
C ARG A 3 22.28 9.69 -6.78
N GLU A 4 21.63 8.59 -7.15
CA GLU A 4 20.70 8.57 -8.28
C GLU A 4 19.49 9.43 -7.97
N LYS A 5 19.00 10.18 -8.97
CA LYS A 5 17.83 11.04 -8.82
C LYS A 5 16.57 10.31 -9.27
N TRP A 6 15.60 10.22 -8.37
CA TRP A 6 14.26 9.69 -8.63
C TRP A 6 13.22 10.80 -8.52
N CYS A 7 12.15 10.71 -9.29
CA CYS A 7 11.02 11.64 -9.16
C CYS A 7 10.30 11.42 -7.84
N PHE A 8 9.93 12.52 -7.20
CA PHE A 8 9.07 12.51 -6.02
C PHE A 8 7.78 13.28 -6.30
N ILE A 9 6.64 12.63 -6.07
CA ILE A 9 5.31 13.20 -6.23
C ILE A 9 4.56 13.10 -4.90
N ASP A 10 4.17 14.22 -4.32
CA ASP A 10 3.18 14.26 -3.25
C ASP A 10 1.85 14.71 -3.85
N SER A 11 0.92 13.77 -4.04
CA SER A 11 -0.37 14.05 -4.68
C SER A 11 -1.42 14.60 -3.71
N GLY A 12 -1.08 14.71 -2.41
CA GLY A 12 -2.09 15.07 -1.41
C GLY A 12 -3.21 14.04 -1.33
N TYR A 13 -4.42 14.51 -1.04
CA TYR A 13 -5.61 13.65 -0.97
C TYR A 13 -6.36 13.67 -2.30
N GLN A 14 -6.60 12.48 -2.87
CA GLN A 14 -7.25 12.31 -4.16
C GLN A 14 -8.37 11.25 -4.09
N ASP A 15 -9.26 11.26 -5.07
CA ASP A 15 -10.29 10.24 -5.18
C ASP A 15 -9.71 8.86 -5.54
N PRO A 16 -10.43 7.75 -5.21
CA PRO A 16 -9.92 6.40 -5.40
C PRO A 16 -9.56 6.06 -6.86
N ALA A 17 -10.37 6.51 -7.82
CA ALA A 17 -10.13 6.22 -9.24
C ALA A 17 -8.88 6.96 -9.74
N PHE A 18 -8.71 8.23 -9.34
CA PHE A 18 -7.52 9.02 -9.65
C PHE A 18 -6.26 8.38 -9.07
N ASN A 19 -6.30 7.94 -7.80
CA ASN A 19 -5.13 7.34 -7.16
C ASN A 19 -4.62 6.11 -7.89
N MET A 20 -5.52 5.22 -8.30
CA MET A 20 -5.15 4.01 -9.04
C MET A 20 -4.76 4.30 -10.49
N ALA A 21 -5.41 5.25 -11.13
CA ALA A 21 -5.06 5.70 -12.47
C ALA A 21 -3.65 6.32 -12.51
N MET A 22 -3.32 7.11 -11.49
CA MET A 22 -2.00 7.73 -11.37
C MET A 22 -0.89 6.70 -11.23
N ASP A 23 -1.06 5.69 -10.38
CA ASP A 23 -0.06 4.62 -10.24
C ASP A 23 0.14 3.85 -11.56
N GLU A 24 -0.95 3.57 -12.30
CA GLU A 24 -0.85 2.92 -13.62
C GLU A 24 -0.23 3.83 -14.68
N ALA A 25 -0.54 5.12 -14.69
CA ALA A 25 0.04 6.08 -15.61
C ALA A 25 1.56 6.23 -15.40
N LEU A 26 2.00 6.34 -14.14
CA LEU A 26 3.43 6.39 -13.80
C LEU A 26 4.16 5.11 -14.23
N LEU A 27 3.54 3.94 -14.03
CA LEU A 27 4.09 2.67 -14.51
C LEU A 27 4.24 2.69 -16.04
N TYR A 28 3.20 3.13 -16.75
CA TYR A 28 3.22 3.23 -18.21
C TYR A 28 4.32 4.19 -18.70
N TRP A 29 4.38 5.41 -18.19
CA TRP A 29 5.39 6.39 -18.60
C TRP A 29 6.80 5.93 -18.31
N HIS A 30 7.02 5.28 -17.15
CA HIS A 30 8.33 4.71 -16.82
C HIS A 30 8.70 3.54 -17.75
N SER A 31 7.72 2.70 -18.15
CA SER A 31 7.96 1.61 -19.11
C SER A 31 8.37 2.11 -20.50
N GLU A 32 7.85 3.27 -20.88
CA GLU A 32 8.21 3.96 -22.15
C GLU A 32 9.47 4.85 -22.01
N LYS A 33 10.13 4.84 -20.83
CA LYS A 33 11.32 5.64 -20.52
C LYS A 33 11.10 7.16 -20.62
N LEU A 34 9.86 7.60 -20.44
CA LEU A 34 9.47 9.02 -20.46
C LEU A 34 9.80 9.73 -19.15
N ILE A 35 9.82 9.00 -18.03
CA ILE A 35 10.14 9.53 -16.71
C ILE A 35 11.15 8.62 -15.98
N PRO A 36 12.00 9.17 -15.09
CA PRO A 36 12.85 8.39 -14.19
C PRO A 36 12.02 7.48 -13.26
N PRO A 37 12.67 6.63 -12.42
CA PRO A 37 11.98 5.96 -11.33
C PRO A 37 11.26 6.97 -10.42
N VAL A 38 10.15 6.55 -9.82
CA VAL A 38 9.25 7.43 -9.07
C VAL A 38 8.98 6.88 -7.68
N ILE A 39 8.96 7.77 -6.69
CA ILE A 39 8.27 7.55 -5.40
C ILE A 39 7.14 8.56 -5.30
N ARG A 40 5.94 8.05 -5.01
CA ARG A 40 4.75 8.86 -4.83
C ARG A 40 4.15 8.64 -3.44
N PHE A 41 3.75 9.75 -2.78
CA PHE A 41 2.92 9.72 -1.58
C PHE A 41 1.53 10.29 -1.88
N TYR A 42 0.52 9.71 -1.23
CA TYR A 42 -0.86 10.16 -1.38
C TYR A 42 -1.76 9.72 -0.23
N GLY A 43 -2.89 10.36 -0.11
CA GLY A 43 -4.01 10.00 0.75
C GLY A 43 -5.29 9.82 -0.06
N TRP A 44 -6.41 9.59 0.61
CA TRP A 44 -7.68 9.25 -0.02
C TRP A 44 -8.80 10.19 0.46
N ASN A 45 -9.55 10.72 -0.47
CA ASN A 45 -10.74 11.53 -0.20
C ASN A 45 -11.86 11.16 -1.18
N PRO A 46 -12.97 10.53 -0.69
CA PRO A 46 -13.20 10.12 0.70
C PRO A 46 -12.26 8.98 1.16
N ALA A 47 -12.23 8.69 2.46
CA ALA A 47 -11.64 7.46 2.96
C ALA A 47 -12.15 6.27 2.15
N THR A 48 -11.31 5.28 1.83
CA THR A 48 -11.59 4.33 0.76
C THR A 48 -11.29 2.89 1.16
N LEU A 49 -12.16 1.96 0.77
CA LEU A 49 -11.82 0.54 0.75
C LEU A 49 -11.25 0.19 -0.63
N SER A 50 -9.98 -0.21 -0.68
CA SER A 50 -9.43 -0.81 -1.89
C SER A 50 -9.40 -2.32 -1.81
N VAL A 51 -9.76 -3.01 -2.91
CA VAL A 51 -9.67 -4.47 -3.02
C VAL A 51 -8.57 -4.90 -3.97
N GLY A 52 -7.96 -6.05 -3.69
CA GLY A 52 -6.94 -6.62 -4.57
C GLY A 52 -7.54 -7.14 -5.88
N TYR A 53 -6.69 -7.23 -6.90
CA TYR A 53 -7.09 -7.65 -8.27
C TYR A 53 -7.90 -8.94 -8.32
N PHE A 54 -7.60 -9.91 -7.43
CA PHE A 54 -8.19 -11.25 -7.42
C PHE A 54 -9.33 -11.43 -6.42
N GLN A 55 -9.66 -10.41 -5.59
CA GLN A 55 -10.72 -10.54 -4.59
C GLN A 55 -12.13 -10.56 -5.21
N HIS A 56 -12.99 -11.39 -4.64
CA HIS A 56 -14.40 -11.51 -5.03
C HIS A 56 -15.24 -10.56 -4.19
N VAL A 57 -15.72 -9.46 -4.79
CA VAL A 57 -16.44 -8.41 -4.07
C VAL A 57 -17.71 -8.96 -3.40
N GLU A 58 -18.55 -9.65 -4.16
CA GLU A 58 -19.84 -10.19 -3.67
C GLU A 58 -19.70 -11.19 -2.50
N LYS A 59 -18.54 -11.86 -2.41
CA LYS A 59 -18.32 -12.91 -1.39
C LYS A 59 -17.56 -12.42 -0.16
N GLU A 60 -16.79 -11.35 -0.33
CA GLU A 60 -15.82 -10.92 0.68
C GLU A 60 -16.12 -9.55 1.27
N ILE A 61 -16.84 -8.68 0.54
CA ILE A 61 -16.98 -7.26 0.89
C ILE A 61 -18.43 -6.93 1.24
N ASN A 62 -18.62 -6.30 2.40
CA ASN A 62 -19.89 -5.76 2.82
C ASN A 62 -20.12 -4.38 2.21
N MET A 63 -20.68 -4.33 1.01
CA MET A 63 -20.91 -3.07 0.29
C MET A 63 -21.92 -2.15 0.98
N GLU A 64 -22.85 -2.70 1.79
CA GLU A 64 -23.76 -1.88 2.61
C GLU A 64 -22.96 -1.10 3.69
N ALA A 65 -21.97 -1.73 4.29
CA ALA A 65 -21.08 -1.05 5.24
C ALA A 65 -20.22 0.00 4.55
N VAL A 66 -19.67 -0.28 3.35
CA VAL A 66 -18.92 0.70 2.56
C VAL A 66 -19.77 1.96 2.33
N GLN A 67 -21.04 1.80 1.92
CA GLN A 67 -21.96 2.91 1.72
C GLN A 67 -22.33 3.60 3.03
N ARG A 68 -22.63 2.87 4.08
CA ARG A 68 -22.99 3.40 5.40
C ARG A 68 -21.91 4.30 6.00
N TYR A 69 -20.64 3.93 5.80
CA TYR A 69 -19.49 4.75 6.25
C TYR A 69 -19.09 5.85 5.25
N GLY A 70 -19.78 5.99 4.12
CA GLY A 70 -19.46 6.99 3.09
C GLY A 70 -18.09 6.80 2.46
N LEU A 71 -17.62 5.55 2.37
CA LEU A 71 -16.31 5.23 1.83
C LEU A 71 -16.31 5.21 0.30
N GLY A 72 -15.18 5.61 -0.28
CA GLY A 72 -14.85 5.27 -1.65
C GLY A 72 -14.57 3.78 -1.81
N PHE A 73 -14.66 3.29 -3.05
CA PHE A 73 -14.37 1.90 -3.37
C PHE A 73 -13.60 1.80 -4.68
N VAL A 74 -12.51 1.02 -4.70
CA VAL A 74 -11.73 0.81 -5.91
C VAL A 74 -11.00 -0.53 -5.91
N ARG A 75 -10.84 -1.14 -7.08
CA ARG A 75 -9.98 -2.31 -7.29
C ARG A 75 -8.59 -1.88 -7.73
N ARG A 76 -7.56 -2.34 -7.01
CA ARG A 76 -6.16 -2.09 -7.35
C ARG A 76 -5.68 -2.96 -8.52
N PRO A 77 -4.68 -2.51 -9.30
CA PRO A 77 -4.01 -3.33 -10.31
C PRO A 77 -3.14 -4.43 -9.69
N THR A 78 -2.77 -4.29 -8.42
CA THR A 78 -2.00 -5.28 -7.64
C THR A 78 -2.90 -6.31 -6.97
N GLY A 79 -2.32 -7.45 -6.62
CA GLY A 79 -2.99 -8.44 -5.78
C GLY A 79 -3.14 -7.98 -4.32
N GLY A 80 -3.25 -8.96 -3.44
CA GLY A 80 -3.42 -8.72 -2.01
C GLY A 80 -4.88 -8.67 -1.59
N ARG A 81 -5.13 -8.21 -0.37
CA ARG A 81 -6.42 -8.21 0.31
C ARG A 81 -6.95 -6.80 0.52
N GLY A 82 -8.21 -6.68 0.94
CA GLY A 82 -8.85 -5.41 1.19
C GLY A 82 -8.09 -4.55 2.20
N VAL A 83 -7.94 -3.27 1.89
CA VAL A 83 -7.30 -2.26 2.74
C VAL A 83 -8.26 -1.11 2.93
N LEU A 84 -8.49 -0.73 4.17
CA LEU A 84 -9.15 0.51 4.52
C LEU A 84 -8.10 1.62 4.54
N HIS A 85 -8.23 2.56 3.62
CA HIS A 85 -7.43 3.78 3.53
C HIS A 85 -8.20 4.92 4.19
N ASP A 86 -7.83 5.25 5.42
CA ASP A 86 -8.44 6.31 6.21
C ASP A 86 -7.34 7.17 6.85
N GLN A 87 -6.89 6.82 8.05
CA GLN A 87 -5.79 7.53 8.73
C GLN A 87 -4.46 6.82 8.47
N GLU A 88 -3.93 6.98 7.26
CA GLU A 88 -2.72 6.31 6.80
C GLU A 88 -1.98 7.15 5.76
N LEU A 89 -0.71 6.84 5.54
CA LEU A 89 0.05 7.30 4.40
C LEU A 89 0.15 6.19 3.37
N THR A 90 -0.39 6.40 2.17
CA THR A 90 -0.13 5.51 1.04
C THR A 90 1.12 5.97 0.29
N TYR A 91 1.94 4.99 -0.08
CA TYR A 91 3.10 5.20 -0.95
C TYR A 91 3.00 4.33 -2.20
N SER A 92 3.63 4.74 -3.29
CA SER A 92 3.96 3.87 -4.42
C SER A 92 5.39 4.10 -4.90
N VAL A 93 6.02 3.02 -5.34
CA VAL A 93 7.36 2.99 -5.96
C VAL A 93 7.24 2.37 -7.33
N ILE A 94 7.71 3.07 -8.33
CA ILE A 94 7.74 2.65 -9.73
C ILE A 94 9.19 2.63 -10.20
N VAL A 95 9.69 1.46 -10.61
CA VAL A 95 11.08 1.27 -11.03
C VAL A 95 11.19 0.11 -12.03
N THR A 96 12.06 0.20 -13.00
CA THR A 96 12.29 -0.90 -13.96
C THR A 96 12.86 -2.14 -13.27
N GLU A 97 12.45 -3.32 -13.75
CA GLU A 97 13.02 -4.61 -13.30
C GLU A 97 14.52 -4.76 -13.63
N GLU A 98 15.00 -3.99 -14.61
CA GLU A 98 16.41 -3.97 -15.04
C GLU A 98 17.28 -3.03 -14.18
N HIS A 99 16.70 -2.33 -13.21
CA HIS A 99 17.46 -1.43 -12.34
C HIS A 99 18.53 -2.21 -11.57
N PRO A 100 19.81 -1.73 -11.52
CA PRO A 100 20.93 -2.48 -10.93
C PRO A 100 20.69 -2.93 -9.48
N GLU A 101 19.96 -2.12 -8.70
CA GLU A 101 19.67 -2.41 -7.28
C GLU A 101 18.41 -3.28 -7.10
N MET A 102 17.67 -3.62 -8.18
CA MET A 102 16.45 -4.42 -8.09
C MET A 102 16.73 -5.89 -8.35
N PRO A 103 16.51 -6.76 -7.34
CA PRO A 103 16.64 -8.19 -7.52
C PRO A 103 15.62 -8.77 -8.51
N ALA A 104 15.99 -9.87 -9.17
CA ALA A 104 15.13 -10.54 -10.15
C ALA A 104 13.84 -11.12 -9.53
N THR A 105 13.90 -11.56 -8.27
CA THR A 105 12.72 -12.16 -7.61
C THR A 105 11.80 -11.11 -7.02
N VAL A 106 10.49 -11.38 -7.07
CA VAL A 106 9.47 -10.50 -6.48
C VAL A 106 9.73 -10.27 -4.99
N THR A 107 10.04 -11.33 -4.25
CA THR A 107 10.24 -11.28 -2.80
C THR A 107 11.43 -10.44 -2.40
N GLU A 108 12.56 -10.58 -3.10
CA GLU A 108 13.75 -9.79 -2.79
C GLU A 108 13.61 -8.31 -3.22
N ALA A 109 13.00 -8.05 -4.38
CA ALA A 109 12.71 -6.68 -4.79
C ALA A 109 11.73 -6.00 -3.81
N TYR A 110 10.73 -6.74 -3.33
CA TYR A 110 9.84 -6.26 -2.26
C TYR A 110 10.64 -5.85 -1.02
N ARG A 111 11.59 -6.66 -0.58
CA ARG A 111 12.47 -6.37 0.55
C ARG A 111 13.29 -5.10 0.30
N VAL A 112 13.96 -4.99 -0.85
CA VAL A 112 14.80 -3.82 -1.18
C VAL A 112 13.98 -2.54 -1.16
N ILE A 113 12.82 -2.52 -1.81
CA ILE A 113 11.94 -1.33 -1.80
C ILE A 113 11.47 -1.02 -0.37
N SER A 114 11.20 -2.04 0.44
CA SER A 114 10.72 -1.86 1.81
C SER A 114 11.81 -1.36 2.79
N GLU A 115 13.10 -1.34 2.40
CA GLU A 115 14.15 -0.68 3.19
C GLU A 115 13.85 0.82 3.39
N GLY A 116 13.25 1.47 2.37
CA GLY A 116 12.84 2.86 2.50
C GLY A 116 11.78 3.06 3.59
N ILE A 117 10.83 2.11 3.69
CA ILE A 117 9.80 2.16 4.73
C ILE A 117 10.42 1.85 6.10
N LEU A 118 11.31 0.86 6.18
CA LEU A 118 12.04 0.50 7.40
C LEU A 118 12.79 1.71 7.97
N GLU A 119 13.53 2.41 7.13
CA GLU A 119 14.25 3.62 7.54
C GLU A 119 13.28 4.76 7.94
N GLY A 120 12.12 4.88 7.29
CA GLY A 120 11.08 5.83 7.67
C GLY A 120 10.54 5.59 9.10
N PHE A 121 10.30 4.35 9.50
CA PHE A 121 9.95 4.01 10.88
C PHE A 121 11.06 4.38 11.87
N LYS A 122 12.33 4.16 11.51
CA LYS A 122 13.47 4.57 12.33
C LYS A 122 13.57 6.10 12.48
N GLU A 123 13.25 6.87 11.44
CA GLU A 123 13.19 8.34 11.52
C GLU A 123 12.09 8.81 12.50
N LEU A 124 11.03 8.02 12.68
CA LEU A 124 9.99 8.26 13.72
C LEU A 124 10.40 7.76 15.11
N GLY A 125 11.59 7.15 15.26
CA GLY A 125 12.08 6.60 16.53
C GLY A 125 11.50 5.23 16.86
N LEU A 126 10.89 4.53 15.89
CA LEU A 126 10.31 3.20 16.06
C LEU A 126 11.31 2.11 15.65
N ASP A 127 11.47 1.08 16.48
CA ASP A 127 12.35 -0.06 16.22
C ASP A 127 11.65 -1.08 15.30
N ALA A 128 11.57 -0.73 14.02
CA ALA A 128 11.00 -1.60 13.00
C ALA A 128 12.05 -2.58 12.45
N TYR A 129 11.59 -3.77 12.08
CA TYR A 129 12.43 -4.79 11.45
C TYR A 129 11.62 -5.67 10.50
N PHE A 130 12.33 -6.43 9.64
CA PHE A 130 11.69 -7.42 8.77
C PHE A 130 11.44 -8.72 9.53
N ALA A 131 10.19 -9.11 9.66
CA ALA A 131 9.83 -10.44 10.14
C ALA A 131 10.03 -11.46 9.00
N ILE A 132 10.90 -12.44 9.24
CA ILE A 132 11.17 -13.53 8.31
C ILE A 132 10.60 -14.81 8.91
N PRO A 133 9.72 -15.55 8.21
CA PRO A 133 9.19 -16.83 8.67
C PRO A 133 10.30 -17.84 8.95
N ARG A 134 10.36 -18.32 10.20
CA ARG A 134 11.44 -19.22 10.66
C ARG A 134 11.03 -20.68 10.66
N THR A 135 9.72 -20.96 10.80
CA THR A 135 9.19 -22.32 10.90
C THR A 135 8.47 -22.74 9.62
N GLU A 136 8.47 -24.03 9.32
CA GLU A 136 7.71 -24.57 8.18
C GLU A 136 6.20 -24.27 8.29
N LYS A 137 5.65 -24.23 9.50
CA LYS A 137 4.25 -23.86 9.75
C LYS A 137 3.97 -22.39 9.36
N GLU A 138 4.89 -21.48 9.68
CA GLU A 138 4.80 -20.07 9.27
C GLU A 138 4.87 -19.96 7.74
N LYS A 139 5.82 -20.64 7.10
CA LYS A 139 5.95 -20.68 5.63
C LYS A 139 4.71 -21.27 4.95
N GLU A 140 4.10 -22.28 5.55
CA GLU A 140 2.89 -22.90 5.00
C GLU A 140 1.66 -21.98 5.14
N SER A 141 1.58 -21.16 6.20
CA SER A 141 0.54 -20.16 6.37
C SER A 141 0.57 -19.06 5.29
N LEU A 142 1.73 -18.78 4.70
CA LEU A 142 1.89 -17.83 3.60
C LEU A 142 1.25 -18.33 2.30
N LYS A 143 1.15 -19.66 2.10
CA LYS A 143 0.62 -20.25 0.87
C LYS A 143 -0.90 -20.19 0.77
N ASN A 144 -1.59 -20.20 1.92
CA ASN A 144 -3.06 -20.23 2.00
C ASN A 144 -3.59 -19.25 3.07
N PRO A 145 -3.48 -17.95 2.86
CA PRO A 145 -4.02 -16.96 3.80
C PRO A 145 -5.55 -17.04 3.81
N ARG A 146 -6.15 -17.18 5.02
CA ARG A 146 -7.59 -17.41 5.22
C ARG A 146 -8.41 -16.13 5.44
N SER A 147 -7.77 -14.96 5.49
CA SER A 147 -8.43 -13.69 5.80
C SER A 147 -8.62 -12.82 4.55
N SER A 148 -9.74 -12.10 4.45
CA SER A 148 -9.97 -11.09 3.42
C SER A 148 -9.37 -9.73 3.75
N VAL A 149 -8.89 -9.55 4.99
CA VAL A 149 -8.26 -8.32 5.51
C VAL A 149 -6.74 -8.36 5.28
N CYS A 150 -6.17 -7.30 4.70
CA CYS A 150 -4.76 -7.26 4.31
C CYS A 150 -3.78 -7.45 5.48
N PHE A 151 -3.98 -6.72 6.56
CA PHE A 151 -3.05 -6.75 7.70
C PHE A 151 -3.14 -8.03 8.54
N ASP A 152 -4.17 -8.85 8.36
CA ASP A 152 -4.32 -10.15 9.04
C ASP A 152 -3.58 -11.30 8.33
N ALA A 153 -3.21 -11.13 7.06
CA ALA A 153 -2.53 -12.15 6.29
C ALA A 153 -1.01 -11.99 6.36
N PRO A 154 -0.25 -13.05 6.67
CA PRO A 154 1.21 -13.00 6.71
C PRO A 154 1.79 -12.82 5.30
N SER A 155 2.95 -12.19 5.20
CA SER A 155 3.77 -12.09 3.98
C SER A 155 5.25 -12.30 4.29
N TRP A 156 6.07 -12.50 3.24
CA TRP A 156 7.52 -12.47 3.38
C TRP A 156 7.99 -11.03 3.63
N TYR A 157 8.98 -10.87 4.51
CA TYR A 157 9.56 -9.56 4.85
C TYR A 157 8.52 -8.54 5.34
N GLU A 158 7.60 -8.99 6.22
CA GLU A 158 6.68 -8.05 6.86
C GLU A 158 7.44 -7.05 7.72
N LEU A 159 7.09 -5.77 7.56
CA LEU A 159 7.57 -4.73 8.46
C LEU A 159 6.77 -4.74 9.76
N VAL A 160 7.47 -4.99 10.86
CA VAL A 160 6.88 -5.12 12.18
C VAL A 160 7.58 -4.23 13.19
N VAL A 161 6.81 -3.73 14.15
CA VAL A 161 7.28 -3.11 15.39
C VAL A 161 6.68 -3.91 16.54
N GLU A 162 7.47 -4.26 17.52
CA GLU A 162 7.05 -5.13 18.63
C GLU A 162 6.36 -6.44 18.19
N GLY A 163 6.77 -6.97 17.04
CA GLY A 163 6.20 -8.19 16.46
C GLY A 163 4.84 -8.02 15.78
N ARG A 164 4.32 -6.80 15.64
CA ARG A 164 3.05 -6.48 14.99
C ARG A 164 3.29 -5.72 13.68
N LYS A 165 2.54 -6.06 12.64
CA LYS A 165 2.63 -5.46 11.31
C LYS A 165 2.20 -3.99 11.34
N VAL A 166 3.04 -3.09 10.84
CA VAL A 166 2.80 -1.63 10.81
C VAL A 166 2.58 -1.07 9.41
N ALA A 167 2.93 -1.84 8.38
CA ALA A 167 2.71 -1.47 6.98
C ALA A 167 2.33 -2.70 6.16
N GLY A 168 1.48 -2.49 5.17
CA GLY A 168 1.04 -3.54 4.24
C GLY A 168 1.27 -3.09 2.81
N SER A 169 1.95 -3.92 2.00
CA SER A 169 2.28 -3.58 0.62
C SER A 169 1.93 -4.71 -0.34
N ALA A 170 1.70 -4.35 -1.58
CA ALA A 170 1.50 -5.27 -2.69
C ALA A 170 2.35 -4.85 -3.88
N GLN A 171 2.85 -5.82 -4.63
CA GLN A 171 3.69 -5.59 -5.79
C GLN A 171 3.08 -6.25 -7.02
N THR A 172 3.22 -5.61 -8.17
CA THR A 172 2.97 -6.19 -9.48
C THR A 172 4.12 -5.85 -10.42
N ARG A 173 4.30 -6.66 -11.45
CA ARG A 173 5.27 -6.44 -12.51
C ARG A 173 4.54 -6.44 -13.84
N GLN A 174 4.66 -5.37 -14.56
CA GLN A 174 4.02 -5.17 -15.86
C GLN A 174 4.95 -4.39 -16.78
N LYS A 175 5.05 -4.79 -18.03
CA LYS A 175 5.89 -4.12 -19.05
C LYS A 175 7.35 -3.91 -18.63
N GLY A 176 7.93 -4.84 -17.86
CA GLY A 176 9.30 -4.72 -17.35
C GLY A 176 9.46 -3.70 -16.20
N VAL A 177 8.36 -3.26 -15.59
CA VAL A 177 8.35 -2.29 -14.49
C VAL A 177 7.71 -2.89 -13.25
N ILE A 178 8.33 -2.65 -12.10
CA ILE A 178 7.81 -2.95 -10.77
C ILE A 178 6.95 -1.77 -10.32
N LEU A 179 5.70 -2.05 -9.94
CA LEU A 179 4.88 -1.18 -9.11
C LEU A 179 4.71 -1.86 -7.76
N GLN A 180 5.24 -1.25 -6.71
CA GLN A 180 4.94 -1.61 -5.34
C GLN A 180 4.25 -0.45 -4.65
N HIS A 181 3.08 -0.67 -4.09
CA HIS A 181 2.40 0.32 -3.28
C HIS A 181 1.91 -0.29 -1.97
N GLY A 182 1.66 0.56 -0.98
CA GLY A 182 1.26 0.10 0.33
C GLY A 182 0.75 1.20 1.23
N SER A 183 0.16 0.76 2.35
CA SER A 183 -0.41 1.59 3.40
C SER A 183 0.45 1.50 4.65
N ILE A 184 0.75 2.64 5.23
CA ILE A 184 1.46 2.83 6.50
C ILE A 184 0.45 3.38 7.48
N LEU A 185 0.05 2.57 8.46
CA LEU A 185 -1.03 2.91 9.39
C LEU A 185 -0.57 3.96 10.41
N ILE A 186 -1.24 5.11 10.43
CA ILE A 186 -1.02 6.14 11.46
C ILE A 186 -1.99 5.93 12.61
N ASP A 187 -3.26 5.72 12.30
CA ASP A 187 -4.33 5.30 13.20
C ASP A 187 -5.21 4.26 12.53
N LEU A 188 -6.02 3.53 13.28
CA LEU A 188 -6.92 2.52 12.73
C LEU A 188 -8.20 2.38 13.56
N ASP A 189 -9.34 2.56 12.91
CA ASP A 189 -10.65 2.15 13.42
C ASP A 189 -10.90 0.68 13.09
N GLU A 190 -10.62 -0.20 14.05
CA GLU A 190 -10.77 -1.66 13.86
C GLU A 190 -12.23 -2.06 13.67
N ASP A 191 -13.18 -1.45 14.36
CA ASP A 191 -14.60 -1.79 14.24
C ASP A 191 -15.10 -1.48 12.84
N LYS A 192 -14.77 -0.31 12.32
CA LYS A 192 -15.02 0.09 10.94
C LYS A 192 -14.37 -0.87 9.94
N LEU A 193 -13.09 -1.20 10.14
CA LEU A 193 -12.37 -2.14 9.27
C LEU A 193 -13.08 -3.49 9.20
N PHE A 194 -13.45 -4.07 10.35
CA PHE A 194 -14.05 -5.40 10.39
C PHE A 194 -15.50 -5.42 9.90
N ASP A 195 -16.22 -4.30 9.94
CA ASP A 195 -17.56 -4.18 9.34
C ASP A 195 -17.57 -4.24 7.80
N LEU A 196 -16.44 -3.92 7.16
CA LEU A 196 -16.32 -3.87 5.69
C LEU A 196 -16.24 -5.24 5.02
N PHE A 197 -16.12 -6.33 5.78
CA PHE A 197 -15.93 -7.68 5.25
C PHE A 197 -17.08 -8.62 5.64
N ILE A 198 -17.32 -9.60 4.77
CA ILE A 198 -18.31 -10.65 5.02
C ILE A 198 -17.67 -11.79 5.80
N TYR A 199 -18.33 -12.21 6.87
CA TYR A 199 -17.92 -13.33 7.71
C TYR A 199 -19.03 -14.39 7.73
N PRO A 200 -18.69 -15.68 7.92
CA PRO A 200 -19.70 -16.74 8.05
C PRO A 200 -20.69 -16.53 9.20
N ASN A 201 -20.25 -15.90 10.29
CA ASN A 201 -21.06 -15.53 11.45
C ASN A 201 -20.28 -14.57 12.37
N ASP A 202 -20.99 -13.96 13.34
CA ASP A 202 -20.41 -12.98 14.29
C ASP A 202 -19.29 -13.58 15.14
N ARG A 203 -19.38 -14.85 15.55
CA ARG A 203 -18.34 -15.51 16.33
C ARG A 203 -17.01 -15.59 15.58
N VAL A 204 -17.06 -15.79 14.26
CA VAL A 204 -15.87 -15.78 13.40
C VAL A 204 -15.31 -14.37 13.29
N ARG A 205 -16.18 -13.36 13.05
CA ARG A 205 -15.80 -11.94 13.01
C ARG A 205 -15.08 -11.52 14.28
N GLU A 206 -15.69 -11.73 15.45
CA GLU A 206 -15.11 -11.37 16.73
C GLU A 206 -13.77 -12.07 17.03
N ARG A 207 -13.65 -13.36 16.67
CA ARG A 207 -12.40 -14.10 16.84
C ARG A 207 -11.29 -13.50 15.96
N MET A 208 -11.60 -13.16 14.71
CA MET A 208 -10.64 -12.56 13.78
C MET A 208 -10.22 -11.17 14.24
N GLN A 209 -11.16 -10.34 14.71
CA GLN A 209 -10.88 -9.02 15.23
C GLN A 209 -9.99 -9.08 16.50
N ARG A 210 -10.27 -9.98 17.44
CA ARG A 210 -9.39 -10.22 18.61
C ARG A 210 -7.99 -10.68 18.21
N SER A 211 -7.87 -11.52 17.19
CA SER A 211 -6.58 -11.98 16.67
C SER A 211 -5.81 -10.86 15.99
N PHE A 212 -6.50 -9.93 15.34
CA PHE A 212 -5.92 -8.83 14.60
C PHE A 212 -5.09 -7.89 15.49
N LYS A 213 -5.56 -7.57 16.70
CA LYS A 213 -4.86 -6.74 17.69
C LYS A 213 -3.44 -7.22 18.02
N ASN A 214 -3.21 -8.54 17.88
CA ASN A 214 -1.89 -9.14 18.10
C ASN A 214 -1.03 -9.20 16.82
N LYS A 215 -1.58 -8.82 15.67
CA LYS A 215 -0.92 -8.98 14.36
C LYS A 215 -0.59 -7.66 13.69
N ALA A 216 -1.42 -6.65 13.89
CA ALA A 216 -1.26 -5.34 13.29
C ALA A 216 -1.34 -4.23 14.34
N VAL A 217 -0.72 -3.10 14.05
CA VAL A 217 -0.69 -1.94 14.93
C VAL A 217 -0.49 -0.68 14.13
N ALA A 218 -1.12 0.42 14.55
CA ALA A 218 -0.90 1.74 13.99
C ALA A 218 0.26 2.45 14.71
N ILE A 219 0.86 3.44 14.07
CA ILE A 219 1.98 4.22 14.63
C ILE A 219 1.58 4.85 15.97
N ASN A 220 0.38 5.45 16.04
CA ASN A 220 -0.06 6.16 17.25
C ASN A 220 -0.37 5.24 18.44
N ASP A 221 -0.53 3.93 18.21
CA ASP A 221 -0.68 2.95 19.30
C ASP A 221 0.65 2.57 19.98
N ILE A 222 1.79 2.89 19.35
CA ILE A 222 3.13 2.47 19.81
C ILE A 222 4.13 3.62 19.89
N SER A 223 3.74 4.82 19.50
CA SER A 223 4.59 6.00 19.55
C SER A 223 4.35 6.77 20.86
N ASP A 224 5.43 7.26 21.48
CA ASP A 224 5.35 8.11 22.68
C ASP A 224 4.72 9.48 22.39
N ARG A 225 4.65 9.88 21.13
CA ARG A 225 4.03 11.12 20.67
C ARG A 225 3.08 10.88 19.52
N THR A 226 2.03 11.67 19.41
CA THR A 226 1.12 11.63 18.26
C THR A 226 1.90 11.94 16.98
N CYS A 227 1.83 11.03 16.02
CA CYS A 227 2.35 11.17 14.66
C CYS A 227 1.23 11.70 13.77
N THR A 228 1.45 12.84 13.13
CA THR A 228 0.55 13.36 12.09
C THR A 228 0.92 12.79 10.73
N ILE A 229 0.01 12.94 9.75
CA ILE A 229 0.29 12.55 8.35
C ILE A 229 1.51 13.31 7.80
N ASP A 230 1.71 14.55 8.18
CA ASP A 230 2.82 15.38 7.73
C ASP A 230 4.15 14.93 8.39
N ASP A 231 4.13 14.53 9.66
CA ASP A 231 5.29 13.89 10.29
C ASP A 231 5.69 12.62 9.56
N ALA A 232 4.70 11.78 9.21
CA ALA A 232 4.92 10.57 8.44
C ALA A 232 5.50 10.87 7.05
N ARG A 233 4.94 11.85 6.31
CA ARG A 233 5.47 12.26 5.00
C ARG A 233 6.94 12.66 5.07
N VAL A 234 7.32 13.46 6.04
CA VAL A 234 8.71 13.90 6.23
C VAL A 234 9.61 12.71 6.56
N ALA A 235 9.21 11.87 7.51
CA ALA A 235 9.99 10.72 7.97
C ALA A 235 10.18 9.70 6.85
N PHE A 236 9.10 9.31 6.17
CA PHE A 236 9.17 8.30 5.10
C PHE A 236 9.85 8.80 3.83
N LYS A 237 9.76 10.09 3.50
CA LYS A 237 10.57 10.67 2.42
C LYS A 237 12.07 10.51 2.69
N ARG A 238 12.54 10.88 3.90
CA ARG A 238 13.93 10.66 4.33
C ARG A 238 14.29 9.18 4.37
N GLY A 239 13.33 8.36 4.83
CA GLY A 239 13.47 6.92 4.88
C GLY A 239 13.75 6.31 3.51
N PHE A 240 13.00 6.69 2.48
CA PHE A 240 13.24 6.24 1.11
C PHE A 240 14.57 6.74 0.55
N GLU A 241 14.94 8.00 0.78
CA GLU A 241 16.24 8.54 0.36
C GLU A 241 17.41 7.78 0.99
N LYS A 242 17.28 7.38 2.25
CA LYS A 242 18.29 6.65 2.99
C LYS A 242 18.29 5.16 2.63
N GLY A 243 17.13 4.51 2.68
CA GLY A 243 16.99 3.06 2.47
C GLY A 243 17.33 2.62 1.05
N LEU A 244 17.04 3.46 0.04
CA LEU A 244 17.37 3.18 -1.36
C LEU A 244 18.63 3.91 -1.85
N ASN A 245 19.27 4.73 -0.99
CA ASN A 245 20.44 5.55 -1.33
C ASN A 245 20.24 6.46 -2.55
N ILE A 246 19.10 7.11 -2.64
CA ILE A 246 18.67 7.98 -3.75
C ILE A 246 18.48 9.44 -3.29
N GLU A 247 18.34 10.35 -4.25
CA GLU A 247 17.90 11.74 -4.06
C GLU A 247 16.49 11.89 -4.66
N LEU A 248 15.53 12.32 -3.86
CA LEU A 248 14.16 12.55 -4.30
C LEU A 248 13.97 13.98 -4.79
N VAL A 249 13.74 14.11 -6.11
CA VAL A 249 13.56 15.40 -6.78
C VAL A 249 12.06 15.62 -7.04
N PRO A 250 11.47 16.73 -6.61
CA PRO A 250 10.07 17.04 -6.89
C PRO A 250 9.76 16.94 -8.38
N TYR A 251 8.64 16.32 -8.71
CA TYR A 251 8.11 16.20 -10.06
C TYR A 251 6.65 16.65 -10.08
N GLU A 252 6.35 17.59 -10.93
CA GLU A 252 4.99 18.09 -11.16
C GLU A 252 4.51 17.59 -12.53
N LEU A 253 3.29 17.08 -12.57
CA LEU A 253 2.69 16.63 -13.82
C LEU A 253 2.39 17.82 -14.73
N THR A 254 2.61 17.63 -16.00
CA THR A 254 2.10 18.53 -17.03
C THR A 254 0.58 18.42 -17.16
N ASP A 255 -0.06 19.40 -17.78
CA ASP A 255 -1.50 19.37 -18.06
C ASP A 255 -1.90 18.16 -18.93
N GLU A 256 -1.04 17.74 -19.86
CA GLU A 256 -1.27 16.57 -20.72
C GLU A 256 -1.20 15.26 -19.91
N GLU A 257 -0.24 15.13 -19.02
CA GLU A 257 -0.12 13.98 -18.12
C GLU A 257 -1.32 13.91 -17.18
N LEU A 258 -1.71 15.04 -16.60
CA LEU A 258 -2.88 15.13 -15.74
C LEU A 258 -4.17 14.75 -16.48
N ALA A 259 -4.35 15.22 -17.71
CA ALA A 259 -5.48 14.85 -18.57
C ALA A 259 -5.51 13.35 -18.87
N PHE A 260 -4.34 12.73 -19.11
CA PHE A 260 -4.22 11.28 -19.29
C PHE A 260 -4.66 10.52 -18.04
N VAL A 261 -4.21 10.93 -16.85
CA VAL A 261 -4.62 10.31 -15.58
C VAL A 261 -6.13 10.41 -15.37
N HIS A 262 -6.73 11.59 -15.59
CA HIS A 262 -8.18 11.79 -15.48
C HIS A 262 -8.97 10.93 -16.48
N HIS A 263 -8.48 10.80 -17.70
CA HIS A 263 -9.10 9.92 -18.69
C HIS A 263 -9.07 8.46 -18.23
N LEU A 264 -7.92 7.96 -17.77
CA LEU A 264 -7.77 6.60 -17.26
C LEU A 264 -8.63 6.36 -16.00
N ALA A 265 -8.68 7.31 -15.09
CA ALA A 265 -9.54 7.27 -13.92
C ALA A 265 -11.00 7.07 -14.32
N LYS A 266 -11.49 7.89 -15.24
CA LYS A 266 -12.89 7.87 -15.72
C LYS A 266 -13.22 6.58 -16.49
N THR A 267 -12.34 6.13 -17.38
CA THR A 267 -12.64 5.03 -18.31
C THR A 267 -12.40 3.65 -17.73
N LYS A 268 -11.55 3.53 -16.71
CA LYS A 268 -11.21 2.26 -16.08
C LYS A 268 -11.58 2.22 -14.60
N TYR A 269 -10.93 3.03 -13.78
CA TYR A 269 -10.98 2.88 -12.32
C TYR A 269 -12.28 3.36 -11.67
N ALA A 270 -13.05 4.23 -12.33
CA ALA A 270 -14.39 4.60 -11.92
C ALA A 270 -15.48 3.67 -12.49
N SER A 271 -15.13 2.67 -13.33
CA SER A 271 -16.11 1.79 -13.96
C SER A 271 -16.45 0.58 -13.09
N ASP A 272 -17.72 0.19 -13.10
CA ASP A 272 -18.20 -1.03 -12.44
C ASP A 272 -17.58 -2.29 -13.05
N ASP A 273 -17.38 -2.31 -14.38
CA ASP A 273 -16.73 -3.41 -15.11
C ASP A 273 -15.32 -3.72 -14.57
N TRP A 274 -14.60 -2.72 -14.09
CA TRP A 274 -13.31 -2.91 -13.45
C TRP A 274 -13.45 -3.28 -11.97
N ASN A 275 -14.24 -2.52 -11.22
CA ASN A 275 -14.31 -2.64 -9.77
C ASN A 275 -15.01 -3.93 -9.32
N TYR A 276 -16.04 -4.37 -10.04
CA TYR A 276 -16.84 -5.56 -9.71
C TYR A 276 -16.60 -6.76 -10.63
N LYS A 277 -15.53 -6.79 -11.38
CA LYS A 277 -15.23 -7.88 -12.35
C LYS A 277 -15.09 -9.28 -11.75
N ARG A 278 -15.06 -9.40 -10.44
CA ARG A 278 -14.96 -10.67 -9.70
C ARG A 278 -15.80 -10.65 -8.45
#